data_02ada1642530006bf9d410408221dcde
#
_entry.id   02ada1642530006bf9d410408221dcde
#
_cell.length_a   1.000
_cell.length_b   1.000
_cell.length_c   1.000
_cell.angle_alpha   90.00
_cell.angle_beta   90.00
_cell.angle_gamma   90.00
#
_symmetry.space_group_name_H-M   'P 1'
#
loop_
_entity.id
_entity.type
_entity.pdbx_description
1 polymer ?
#
loop_
_entity_poly.entity_id
_entity_poly.type
_entity_poly.pdbx_seq_one_letter_code
_entity_poly.pdbx_strand_id
1 'polypeptide(L)'
;MLSEKLKSARLAKELTQSEVAKQLYVTRQTLSRWEQGKTLPNIYAIQELSRIYDISLNDLVKNTVFENKESQNVKRLNFFALFGALVFNIFLFSLVILFFSASFIMLLGISLTMIFSPLIF
;
A
#
# COMPACT_ATOMS: atom_id res chain seq x y z
N MET A 1 20.97 2.33 -5.05
CA MET A 1 20.83 2.89 -3.66
C MET A 1 20.72 4.40 -3.70
N LEU A 2 20.04 5.03 -2.70
CA LEU A 2 19.92 6.50 -2.63
C LEU A 2 21.25 7.22 -2.62
N SER A 3 22.21 6.73 -1.84
CA SER A 3 23.57 7.27 -1.71
C SER A 3 24.28 7.41 -3.07
N GLU A 4 24.21 6.41 -3.90
CA GLU A 4 24.80 6.43 -5.25
C GLU A 4 24.10 7.43 -6.17
N LYS A 5 22.77 7.52 -6.09
CA LYS A 5 21.99 8.50 -6.86
C LYS A 5 22.33 9.94 -6.46
N LEU A 6 22.47 10.21 -5.16
CA LEU A 6 22.86 11.53 -4.66
C LEU A 6 24.24 11.94 -5.18
N LYS A 7 25.21 11.04 -5.10
CA LYS A 7 26.57 11.29 -5.58
C LYS A 7 26.61 11.49 -7.09
N SER A 8 25.95 10.62 -7.85
CA SER A 8 25.91 10.71 -9.32
C SER A 8 25.21 11.98 -9.79
N ALA A 9 24.10 12.37 -9.15
CA ALA A 9 23.36 13.58 -9.46
C ALA A 9 24.19 14.85 -9.18
N ARG A 10 24.91 14.87 -8.05
CA ARG A 10 25.83 15.97 -7.74
C ARG A 10 26.93 16.12 -8.78
N LEU A 11 27.58 15.03 -9.14
CA LEU A 11 28.64 15.01 -10.15
C LEU A 11 28.11 15.42 -11.54
N ALA A 12 26.91 15.01 -11.90
CA ALA A 12 26.27 15.41 -13.16
C ALA A 12 26.00 16.93 -13.25
N LYS A 13 25.79 17.59 -12.10
CA LYS A 13 25.68 19.05 -11.99
C LYS A 13 27.02 19.76 -11.78
N GLU A 14 28.12 19.03 -11.77
CA GLU A 14 29.47 19.57 -11.56
C GLU A 14 29.63 20.33 -10.23
N LEU A 15 28.84 19.97 -9.22
CA LEU A 15 28.85 20.58 -7.90
C LEU A 15 29.79 19.84 -6.94
N THR A 16 30.45 20.58 -6.08
CA THR A 16 31.22 20.03 -4.97
C THR A 16 30.33 19.69 -3.78
N GLN A 17 30.80 18.79 -2.91
CA GLN A 17 30.09 18.51 -1.65
C GLN A 17 29.92 19.74 -0.78
N SER A 18 30.92 20.64 -0.77
CA SER A 18 30.85 21.90 0.00
C SER A 18 29.79 22.86 -0.51
N GLU A 19 29.64 22.99 -1.82
CA GLU A 19 28.63 23.86 -2.43
C GLU A 19 27.21 23.38 -2.13
N VAL A 20 26.96 22.08 -2.28
CA VAL A 20 25.65 21.50 -1.99
C VAL A 20 25.33 21.58 -0.49
N ALA A 21 26.30 21.25 0.37
CA ALA A 21 26.13 21.35 1.82
C ALA A 21 25.80 22.78 2.26
N LYS A 22 26.44 23.78 1.65
CA LYS A 22 26.13 25.20 1.92
C LYS A 22 24.71 25.57 1.53
N GLN A 23 24.21 25.10 0.39
CA GLN A 23 22.85 25.35 -0.05
C GLN A 23 21.81 24.68 0.85
N LEU A 24 22.13 23.54 1.43
CA LEU A 24 21.26 22.79 2.35
C LEU A 24 21.39 23.24 3.81
N TYR A 25 22.26 24.18 4.12
CA TYR A 25 22.57 24.60 5.48
C TYR A 25 23.04 23.43 6.40
N VAL A 26 23.77 22.48 5.83
CA VAL A 26 24.37 21.36 6.54
C VAL A 26 25.90 21.38 6.39
N THR A 27 26.60 20.57 7.17
CA THR A 27 28.04 20.43 7.03
C THR A 27 28.40 19.56 5.82
N ARG A 28 29.58 19.79 5.23
CA ARG A 28 30.13 18.93 4.17
C ARG A 28 30.20 17.47 4.64
N GLN A 29 30.50 17.24 5.91
CA GLN A 29 30.60 15.91 6.49
C GLN A 29 29.24 15.20 6.53
N THR A 30 28.17 15.91 6.81
CA THR A 30 26.80 15.38 6.76
C THR A 30 26.45 14.90 5.35
N LEU A 31 26.68 15.72 4.34
CA LEU A 31 26.45 15.36 2.94
C LEU A 31 27.30 14.14 2.52
N SER A 32 28.58 14.13 2.91
CA SER A 32 29.48 13.01 2.64
C SER A 32 28.96 11.69 3.24
N ARG A 33 28.40 11.72 4.45
CA ARG A 33 27.78 10.55 5.08
C ARG A 33 26.55 10.05 4.32
N TRP A 34 25.73 10.95 3.79
CA TRP A 34 24.59 10.57 2.95
C TRP A 34 25.04 9.90 1.65
N GLU A 35 26.06 10.42 1.00
CA GLU A 35 26.64 9.85 -0.24
C GLU A 35 27.38 8.53 -0.01
N GLN A 36 27.83 8.27 1.22
CA GLN A 36 28.45 6.99 1.61
C GLN A 36 27.42 5.97 2.13
N GLY A 37 26.16 6.34 2.25
CA GLY A 37 25.11 5.47 2.79
C GLY A 37 25.20 5.22 4.29
N LYS A 38 26.03 5.98 5.03
CA LYS A 38 26.18 5.86 6.49
C LYS A 38 25.01 6.40 7.26
N THR A 39 24.36 7.44 6.74
CA THR A 39 23.15 8.04 7.29
C THR A 39 22.22 8.41 6.15
N LEU A 40 20.93 8.49 6.44
CA LEU A 40 19.93 8.91 5.48
C LEU A 40 19.58 10.38 5.69
N PRO A 41 19.41 11.18 4.62
CA PRO A 41 18.86 12.51 4.72
C PRO A 41 17.38 12.44 5.16
N ASN A 42 16.91 13.48 5.86
CA ASN A 42 15.50 13.60 6.16
C ASN A 42 14.70 14.01 4.90
N ILE A 43 13.39 13.94 4.97
CA ILE A 43 12.52 14.20 3.81
C ILE A 43 12.67 15.63 3.27
N TYR A 44 12.92 16.62 4.14
CA TYR A 44 13.13 18.01 3.72
C TYR A 44 14.45 18.16 2.95
N ALA A 45 15.52 17.50 3.42
CA ALA A 45 16.80 17.50 2.72
C ALA A 45 16.68 16.82 1.35
N ILE A 46 15.90 15.75 1.24
CA ILE A 46 15.64 15.05 -0.04
C ILE A 46 14.88 15.98 -1.00
N GLN A 47 13.89 16.73 -0.52
CA GLN A 47 13.16 17.70 -1.34
C GLN A 47 14.09 18.82 -1.89
N GLU A 48 14.95 19.36 -1.05
CA GLU A 48 15.91 20.38 -1.47
C GLU A 48 16.97 19.81 -2.43
N LEU A 49 17.45 18.58 -2.18
CA LEU A 49 18.37 17.88 -3.09
C LEU A 49 17.72 17.65 -4.46
N SER A 50 16.44 17.29 -4.49
CA SER A 50 15.66 17.16 -5.72
C SER A 50 15.66 18.46 -6.54
N ARG A 51 15.51 19.61 -5.87
CA ARG A 51 15.56 20.92 -6.51
C ARG A 51 16.95 21.28 -7.00
N ILE A 52 17.97 21.10 -6.16
CA ILE A 52 19.36 21.44 -6.47
C ILE A 52 19.86 20.60 -7.65
N TYR A 53 19.54 19.34 -7.69
CA TYR A 53 19.98 18.41 -8.73
C TYR A 53 19.06 18.37 -9.94
N ASP A 54 17.91 19.04 -9.89
CA ASP A 54 16.89 19.04 -10.95
C ASP A 54 16.48 17.60 -11.34
N ILE A 55 16.21 16.79 -10.32
CA ILE A 55 15.76 15.42 -10.45
C ILE A 55 14.43 15.27 -9.73
N SER A 56 13.50 14.50 -10.31
CA SER A 56 12.23 14.20 -9.68
C SER A 56 12.42 13.58 -8.30
N LEU A 57 11.65 14.02 -7.32
CA LEU A 57 11.63 13.41 -5.98
C LEU A 57 11.38 11.90 -6.05
N ASN A 58 10.48 11.47 -6.92
CA ASN A 58 10.16 10.07 -7.17
C ASN A 58 11.39 9.28 -7.65
N ASP A 59 12.19 9.84 -8.54
CA ASP A 59 13.40 9.19 -9.04
C ASP A 59 14.49 9.08 -7.97
N LEU A 60 14.59 10.05 -7.06
CA LEU A 60 15.52 10.00 -5.94
C LEU A 60 15.13 8.92 -4.93
N VAL A 61 13.86 8.81 -4.57
CA VAL A 61 13.38 7.88 -3.53
C VAL A 61 13.03 6.49 -4.04
N LYS A 62 12.96 6.30 -5.36
CA LYS A 62 12.65 5.02 -5.98
C LYS A 62 13.64 3.93 -5.54
N ASN A 63 13.11 2.81 -5.08
CA ASN A 63 13.88 1.70 -4.49
C ASN A 63 14.61 2.05 -3.18
N THR A 64 14.16 3.06 -2.46
CA THR A 64 14.66 3.40 -1.12
C THR A 64 13.77 2.83 -0.03
N VAL A 65 14.24 2.94 1.22
CA VAL A 65 13.47 2.52 2.41
C VAL A 65 12.14 3.27 2.55
N PHE A 66 12.06 4.49 2.02
CA PHE A 66 10.84 5.31 2.07
C PHE A 66 9.73 4.74 1.19
N GLU A 67 10.05 4.35 -0.05
CA GLU A 67 9.11 3.72 -0.97
C GLU A 67 8.60 2.38 -0.44
N ASN A 68 9.49 1.57 0.15
CA ASN A 68 9.13 0.27 0.68
C ASN A 68 8.10 0.34 1.84
N LYS A 69 8.16 1.36 2.68
CA LYS A 69 7.18 1.57 3.76
C LYS A 69 5.80 1.95 3.24
N GLU A 70 5.75 2.84 2.28
CA GLU A 70 4.49 3.31 1.69
C GLU A 70 3.81 2.20 0.86
N SER A 71 4.58 1.51 0.03
CA SER A 71 4.10 0.39 -0.76
C SER A 71 3.61 -0.80 0.07
N GLN A 72 4.24 -1.09 1.21
CA GLN A 72 3.79 -2.15 2.11
C GLN A 72 2.49 -1.80 2.83
N ASN A 73 2.30 -0.55 3.24
CA ASN A 73 1.07 -0.10 3.88
C ASN A 73 -0.13 -0.15 2.93
N VAL A 74 0.05 0.28 1.68
CA VAL A 74 -1.00 0.22 0.66
C VAL A 74 -1.35 -1.22 0.32
N LYS A 75 -0.37 -2.12 0.19
CA LYS A 75 -0.62 -3.55 -0.06
C LYS A 75 -1.36 -4.24 1.09
N ARG A 76 -1.00 -3.94 2.33
CA ARG A 76 -1.71 -4.48 3.51
C ARG A 76 -3.15 -3.99 3.59
N LEU A 77 -3.38 -2.72 3.34
CA LEU A 77 -4.72 -2.13 3.38
C LEU A 77 -5.63 -2.75 2.31
N ASN A 78 -5.13 -2.94 1.10
CA ASN A 78 -5.86 -3.57 0.01
C ASN A 78 -6.17 -5.05 0.29
N PHE A 79 -5.25 -5.79 0.94
CA PHE A 79 -5.47 -7.17 1.32
C PHE A 79 -6.60 -7.30 2.35
N PHE A 80 -6.62 -6.47 3.39
CA PHE A 80 -7.70 -6.46 4.38
C PHE A 80 -9.04 -6.04 3.79
N ALA A 81 -9.07 -5.08 2.87
CA ALA A 81 -10.27 -4.67 2.17
C ALA A 81 -10.83 -5.79 1.28
N LEU A 82 -9.98 -6.48 0.52
CA LEU A 82 -10.36 -7.62 -0.29
C LEU A 82 -10.87 -8.81 0.56
N PHE A 83 -10.17 -9.11 1.64
CA PHE A 83 -10.57 -10.19 2.55
C PHE A 83 -11.91 -9.88 3.22
N GLY A 84 -12.11 -8.65 3.68
CA GLY A 84 -13.39 -8.20 4.25
C GLY A 84 -14.54 -8.29 3.26
N ALA A 85 -14.33 -7.88 2.01
CA ALA A 85 -15.33 -7.99 0.95
C ALA A 85 -15.69 -9.45 0.63
N LEU A 86 -14.71 -10.34 0.64
CA LEU A 86 -14.90 -11.78 0.38
C LEU A 86 -15.71 -12.44 1.50
N VAL A 87 -15.37 -12.18 2.75
CA VAL A 87 -16.11 -12.68 3.91
C VAL A 87 -17.55 -12.16 3.93
N PHE A 88 -17.74 -10.88 3.64
CA PHE A 88 -19.06 -10.27 3.55
C PHE A 88 -19.93 -10.90 2.44
N ASN A 89 -19.37 -11.18 1.27
CA ASN A 89 -20.05 -11.87 0.19
C ASN A 89 -20.44 -13.31 0.55
N ILE A 90 -19.56 -14.06 1.21
CA ILE A 90 -19.86 -15.42 1.68
C ILE A 90 -21.02 -15.39 2.69
N PHE A 91 -21.02 -14.42 3.60
CA PHE A 91 -22.08 -14.24 4.58
C PHE A 91 -23.44 -13.96 3.92
N LEU A 92 -23.48 -13.03 2.95
CA LEU A 92 -24.70 -12.73 2.19
C LEU A 92 -25.19 -13.96 1.44
N PHE A 93 -24.30 -14.71 0.80
CA PHE A 93 -24.65 -15.92 0.06
C PHE A 93 -25.22 -17.01 0.98
N SER A 94 -24.67 -17.17 2.18
CA SER A 94 -25.18 -18.06 3.22
C SER A 94 -26.61 -17.69 3.65
N LEU A 95 -26.90 -16.42 3.84
CA LEU A 95 -28.26 -15.93 4.18
C LEU A 95 -29.27 -16.24 3.07
N VAL A 96 -28.88 -16.08 1.82
CA VAL A 96 -29.73 -16.39 0.66
C VAL A 96 -30.06 -17.88 0.60
N ILE A 97 -29.06 -18.73 0.78
CA ILE A 97 -29.28 -20.19 0.81
C ILE A 97 -30.21 -20.60 1.94
N LEU A 98 -30.02 -20.02 3.13
CA LEU A 98 -30.87 -20.29 4.30
C LEU A 98 -32.33 -19.87 4.05
N PHE A 99 -32.56 -18.74 3.40
CA PHE A 99 -33.89 -18.28 3.02
C PHE A 99 -34.56 -19.21 2.02
N PHE A 100 -33.84 -19.65 0.98
CA PHE A 100 -34.39 -20.59 -0.01
C PHE A 100 -34.65 -21.97 0.57
N SER A 101 -33.78 -22.46 1.46
CA SER A 101 -33.98 -23.75 2.14
C SER A 101 -35.21 -23.75 3.04
N ALA A 102 -35.43 -22.68 3.79
CA ALA A 102 -36.60 -22.51 4.64
C ALA A 102 -37.91 -22.46 3.81
N SER A 103 -37.90 -21.72 2.69
CA SER A 103 -39.01 -21.64 1.75
C SER A 103 -39.34 -23.02 1.13
N PHE A 104 -38.31 -23.79 0.77
CA PHE A 104 -38.47 -25.12 0.19
C PHE A 104 -39.05 -26.13 1.20
N ILE A 105 -38.63 -26.08 2.45
CA ILE A 105 -39.18 -26.92 3.54
C ILE A 105 -40.62 -26.58 3.79
N MET A 106 -41.00 -25.30 3.77
CA MET A 106 -42.38 -24.86 3.92
C MET A 106 -43.30 -25.36 2.78
N LEU A 107 -42.82 -25.30 1.54
CA LEU A 107 -43.54 -25.85 0.36
C LEU A 107 -43.73 -27.36 0.44
N LEU A 108 -42.70 -28.11 0.89
CA LEU A 108 -42.79 -29.57 1.13
C LEU A 108 -43.81 -29.87 2.22
N GLY A 109 -43.85 -29.10 3.30
CA GLY A 109 -44.82 -29.26 4.38
C GLY A 109 -46.27 -29.11 3.88
N ILE A 110 -46.55 -28.07 3.09
CA ILE A 110 -47.87 -27.82 2.49
C ILE A 110 -48.26 -28.95 1.51
N SER A 111 -47.31 -29.41 0.70
CA SER A 111 -47.55 -30.54 -0.23
C SER A 111 -47.90 -31.84 0.50
N LEU A 112 -47.20 -32.13 1.57
CA LEU A 112 -47.46 -33.32 2.42
C LEU A 112 -48.85 -33.24 3.09
N THR A 113 -49.22 -32.07 3.62
CA THR A 113 -50.55 -31.92 4.24
C THR A 113 -51.69 -32.06 3.22
N MET A 114 -51.51 -31.58 1.99
CA MET A 114 -52.50 -31.75 0.92
C MET A 114 -52.64 -33.21 0.46
N ILE A 115 -51.56 -34.00 0.48
CA ILE A 115 -51.59 -35.40 0.11
C ILE A 115 -52.26 -36.26 1.20
N PHE A 116 -52.04 -35.94 2.47
CA PHE A 116 -52.62 -36.71 3.59
C PHE A 116 -53.99 -36.20 4.03
N SER A 117 -54.41 -35.03 3.62
CA SER A 117 -55.72 -34.47 3.97
C SER A 117 -56.92 -35.40 3.58
N PRO A 118 -56.96 -36.02 2.38
CA PRO A 118 -58.09 -36.89 2.03
C PRO A 118 -58.05 -38.25 2.73
N LEU A 119 -56.98 -38.62 3.41
CA LEU A 119 -56.87 -39.89 4.15
C LEU A 119 -57.40 -39.80 5.59
N ILE A 120 -57.64 -38.56 6.10
CA ILE A 120 -58.13 -38.30 7.46
C ILE A 120 -59.64 -38.17 7.49
N PHE A 121 -60.28 -37.95 6.35
CA PHE A 121 -61.68 -37.92 6.15
C PHE A 121 -62.15 -39.13 5.33
#